data_f4de4f454ea919da0a65c095b0427cdf
#
_entry.id   f4de4f454ea919da0a65c095b0427cdf
#
_cell.length_a   1.000
_cell.length_b   1.000
_cell.length_c   1.000
_cell.angle_alpha   90.00
_cell.angle_beta   90.00
_cell.angle_gamma   90.00
#
_symmetry.space_group_name_H-M   'P 1'
#
loop_
_entity.id
_entity.type
_entity.pdbx_description
1 polymer ?
#
loop_
_entity_poly.entity_id
_entity_poly.type
_entity_poly.pdbx_seq_one_letter_code
_entity_poly.pdbx_strand_id
1 'polypeptide(L)'
;RLAEKLSGSLDFTWTWNGKQQPAVKSAKAVFEKEISTSPKSGTVAVKNQGKGALSVDLITRTQLLNDTLPAISDNLRMDIRYASMDGKPMSVNDIRQGTDFTAIASISNTSGTTDYTNLALTHIIPSGWEVYNERMTVPEAEPQETTDSSGNVSGQYTYQDIRDDRVLTYFNLRRGETKIFTIRLQATYAGNFILPAVQCEAMYDVNVQARSKAGRTTVSR
;
A
#
# COMPACT_ATOMS: atom_id res chain seq x y z
N ARG A 1 -10.09 24.57 7.86
CA ARG A 1 -10.23 25.84 7.07
C ARG A 1 -11.01 25.70 5.76
N LEU A 2 -11.23 24.48 5.22
CA LEU A 2 -12.14 24.29 4.07
C LEU A 2 -13.62 24.25 4.49
N ALA A 3 -13.94 23.75 5.67
CA ALA A 3 -15.30 23.64 6.17
C ALA A 3 -15.98 25.00 6.51
N GLU A 4 -15.19 26.04 6.77
CA GLU A 4 -15.72 27.38 7.07
C GLU A 4 -16.20 28.16 5.83
N LYS A 5 -15.85 27.74 4.62
CA LYS A 5 -16.31 28.37 3.37
C LYS A 5 -17.58 27.74 2.78
N LEU A 6 -18.06 26.63 3.33
CA LEU A 6 -19.29 25.96 2.92
C LEU A 6 -20.46 26.41 3.81
N SER A 7 -20.81 27.69 3.73
CA SER A 7 -22.07 28.19 4.31
C SER A 7 -23.23 27.77 3.42
N GLY A 8 -23.73 26.56 3.60
CA GLY A 8 -24.86 26.04 2.85
C GLY A 8 -25.75 25.19 3.73
N SER A 9 -27.07 25.42 3.65
CA SER A 9 -28.02 24.48 4.25
C SER A 9 -28.13 23.23 3.39
N LEU A 10 -28.11 22.05 4.01
CA LEU A 10 -28.40 20.80 3.34
C LEU A 10 -29.89 20.59 3.26
N ASP A 11 -30.40 20.26 2.09
CA ASP A 11 -31.80 19.83 1.86
C ASP A 11 -31.79 18.74 0.80
N PHE A 12 -31.92 17.48 1.23
CA PHE A 12 -31.90 16.33 0.33
C PHE A 12 -32.70 15.15 0.86
N THR A 13 -33.11 14.29 -0.05
CA THR A 13 -33.69 12.98 0.27
C THR A 13 -32.76 11.88 -0.23
N TRP A 14 -32.79 10.74 0.42
CA TRP A 14 -31.95 9.63 0.04
C TRP A 14 -32.59 8.27 0.30
N THR A 15 -32.11 7.27 -0.42
CA THR A 15 -32.54 5.88 -0.26
C THR A 15 -31.33 4.98 -0.06
N TRP A 16 -31.52 3.91 0.69
CA TRP A 16 -30.57 2.81 0.81
C TRP A 16 -31.23 1.52 0.34
N ASN A 17 -30.67 0.89 -0.69
CA ASN A 17 -31.23 -0.31 -1.33
C ASN A 17 -32.74 -0.16 -1.66
N GLY A 18 -33.11 0.98 -2.22
CA GLY A 18 -34.48 1.32 -2.58
C GLY A 18 -35.40 1.71 -1.42
N LYS A 19 -34.97 1.58 -0.17
CA LYS A 19 -35.75 2.03 0.99
C LYS A 19 -35.51 3.50 1.29
N GLN A 20 -36.60 4.27 1.35
CA GLN A 20 -36.55 5.68 1.71
C GLN A 20 -36.02 5.86 3.13
N GLN A 21 -35.06 6.76 3.28
CA GLN A 21 -34.51 7.17 4.56
C GLN A 21 -35.07 8.54 4.97
N PRO A 22 -34.98 8.93 6.26
CA PRO A 22 -35.40 10.25 6.69
C PRO A 22 -34.78 11.36 5.83
N ALA A 23 -35.59 12.32 5.41
CA ALA A 23 -35.09 13.49 4.70
C ALA A 23 -34.17 14.31 5.59
N VAL A 24 -33.13 14.87 5.00
CA VAL A 24 -32.15 15.69 5.73
C VAL A 24 -32.38 17.14 5.37
N LYS A 25 -32.73 17.94 6.39
CA LYS A 25 -32.80 19.40 6.30
C LYS A 25 -32.00 19.99 7.44
N SER A 26 -30.87 20.62 7.12
CA SER A 26 -29.92 21.08 8.14
C SER A 26 -29.26 22.39 7.72
N ALA A 27 -29.03 23.27 8.68
CA ALA A 27 -28.17 24.44 8.51
C ALA A 27 -26.67 24.14 8.62
N LYS A 28 -26.30 22.87 8.94
CA LYS A 28 -24.89 22.42 8.97
C LYS A 28 -24.43 22.10 7.56
N ALA A 29 -23.19 22.42 7.24
CA ALA A 29 -22.57 22.18 5.94
C ALA A 29 -22.25 20.69 5.68
N VAL A 30 -22.22 19.86 6.71
CA VAL A 30 -21.87 18.43 6.63
C VAL A 30 -22.92 17.59 7.34
N PHE A 31 -23.29 16.49 6.71
CA PHE A 31 -24.10 15.42 7.27
C PHE A 31 -23.33 14.10 7.06
N GLU A 32 -23.14 13.36 8.13
CA GLU A 32 -22.51 12.03 8.10
C GLU A 32 -23.49 11.00 8.65
N LYS A 33 -23.58 9.88 7.98
CA LYS A 33 -24.41 8.75 8.41
C LYS A 33 -23.68 7.44 8.21
N GLU A 34 -23.41 6.75 9.27
CA GLU A 34 -22.91 5.39 9.23
C GLU A 34 -24.04 4.40 8.98
N ILE A 35 -23.84 3.50 8.03
CA ILE A 35 -24.77 2.42 7.69
C ILE A 35 -24.04 1.10 7.89
N SER A 36 -24.37 0.39 8.95
CA SER A 36 -23.92 -0.99 9.14
C SER A 36 -24.62 -1.88 8.14
N THR A 37 -23.87 -2.55 7.29
CA THR A 37 -24.43 -3.44 6.29
C THR A 37 -23.57 -4.70 6.14
N SER A 38 -24.27 -5.82 5.96
CA SER A 38 -23.66 -7.14 5.69
C SER A 38 -23.64 -7.50 4.19
N PRO A 39 -24.38 -6.81 3.28
CA PRO A 39 -24.38 -7.19 1.87
C PRO A 39 -23.06 -6.86 1.16
N LYS A 40 -22.72 -7.69 0.18
CA LYS A 40 -21.55 -7.50 -0.68
C LYS A 40 -21.67 -6.29 -1.60
N SER A 41 -22.89 -5.78 -1.80
CA SER A 41 -23.18 -4.61 -2.62
C SER A 41 -24.39 -3.87 -2.06
N GLY A 42 -24.46 -2.57 -2.30
CA GLY A 42 -25.58 -1.73 -1.92
C GLY A 42 -25.68 -0.52 -2.84
N THR A 43 -26.87 0.05 -2.92
CA THR A 43 -27.13 1.24 -3.73
C THR A 43 -27.59 2.38 -2.84
N VAL A 44 -26.89 3.50 -2.91
CA VAL A 44 -27.29 4.77 -2.35
C VAL A 44 -27.78 5.66 -3.48
N ALA A 45 -29.01 6.16 -3.39
CA ALA A 45 -29.47 7.21 -4.29
C ALA A 45 -29.75 8.47 -3.47
N VAL A 46 -29.24 9.60 -3.90
CA VAL A 46 -29.39 10.91 -3.25
C VAL A 46 -30.04 11.87 -4.22
N LYS A 47 -31.06 12.58 -3.77
CA LYS A 47 -31.74 13.62 -4.54
C LYS A 47 -31.62 14.95 -3.79
N ASN A 48 -30.81 15.87 -4.36
CA ASN A 48 -30.69 17.22 -3.86
C ASN A 48 -32.02 17.97 -4.07
N GLN A 49 -32.49 18.60 -3.02
CA GLN A 49 -33.70 19.45 -3.04
C GLN A 49 -33.35 20.93 -2.77
N GLY A 50 -32.08 21.18 -2.36
CA GLY A 50 -31.57 22.53 -2.15
C GLY A 50 -31.19 23.23 -3.47
N LYS A 51 -30.96 24.55 -3.37
CA LYS A 51 -30.55 25.38 -4.52
C LYS A 51 -29.04 25.30 -4.84
N GLY A 52 -28.23 24.85 -3.88
CA GLY A 52 -26.79 24.76 -4.00
C GLY A 52 -26.32 23.40 -4.50
N ALA A 53 -25.07 23.27 -4.87
CA ALA A 53 -24.44 21.98 -5.17
C ALA A 53 -24.34 21.13 -3.90
N LEU A 54 -24.64 19.82 -4.03
CA LEU A 54 -24.47 18.83 -2.98
C LEU A 54 -23.36 17.86 -3.41
N SER A 55 -22.28 17.81 -2.62
CA SER A 55 -21.25 16.79 -2.77
C SER A 55 -21.61 15.57 -1.92
N VAL A 56 -21.44 14.38 -2.47
CA VAL A 56 -21.74 13.12 -1.79
C VAL A 56 -20.51 12.22 -1.87
N ASP A 57 -19.95 11.91 -0.70
CA ASP A 57 -18.83 10.97 -0.57
C ASP A 57 -19.31 9.68 0.08
N LEU A 58 -19.02 8.54 -0.55
CA LEU A 58 -19.31 7.22 -0.02
C LEU A 58 -18.01 6.55 0.43
N ILE A 59 -17.86 6.42 1.74
CA ILE A 59 -16.68 5.77 2.34
C ILE A 59 -17.07 4.38 2.79
N THR A 60 -16.48 3.36 2.19
CA THR A 60 -16.68 1.97 2.60
C THR A 60 -15.51 1.49 3.45
N ARG A 61 -15.80 1.00 4.65
CA ARG A 61 -14.84 0.34 5.53
C ARG A 61 -15.18 -1.13 5.61
N THR A 62 -14.24 -1.98 5.22
CA THR A 62 -14.41 -3.44 5.27
C THR A 62 -13.28 -4.09 6.04
N GLN A 63 -13.60 -5.12 6.81
CA GLN A 63 -12.60 -6.02 7.39
C GLN A 63 -12.60 -7.30 6.56
N LEU A 64 -11.44 -7.60 5.98
CA LEU A 64 -11.26 -8.84 5.23
C LEU A 64 -11.19 -10.01 6.20
N LEU A 65 -12.01 -11.01 5.99
CA LEU A 65 -12.02 -12.24 6.79
C LEU A 65 -10.94 -13.25 6.34
N ASN A 66 -10.34 -13.02 5.18
CA ASN A 66 -9.32 -13.89 4.60
C ASN A 66 -7.97 -13.16 4.56
N ASP A 67 -6.90 -13.90 4.75
CA ASP A 67 -5.50 -13.40 4.73
C ASP A 67 -5.03 -12.96 3.33
N THR A 68 -5.89 -13.00 2.32
CA THR A 68 -5.54 -12.70 0.94
C THR A 68 -6.02 -11.31 0.53
N LEU A 69 -5.14 -10.33 0.61
CA LEU A 69 -5.35 -9.03 -0.03
C LEU A 69 -5.00 -9.13 -1.52
N PRO A 70 -5.88 -8.67 -2.43
CA PRO A 70 -5.56 -8.61 -3.85
C PRO A 70 -4.45 -7.58 -4.12
N ALA A 71 -3.72 -7.79 -5.21
CA ALA A 71 -2.80 -6.77 -5.72
C ALA A 71 -3.57 -5.54 -6.21
N ILE A 72 -2.96 -4.37 -6.07
CA ILE A 72 -3.44 -3.07 -6.60
C ILE A 72 -2.30 -2.43 -7.39
N SER A 73 -2.66 -1.71 -8.46
CA SER A 73 -1.71 -0.95 -9.27
C SER A 73 -2.45 0.29 -9.82
N ASP A 74 -2.30 1.40 -9.11
CA ASP A 74 -2.90 2.70 -9.46
C ASP A 74 -1.77 3.70 -9.69
N ASN A 75 -1.51 4.05 -10.96
CA ASN A 75 -0.43 4.95 -11.38
C ASN A 75 0.99 4.51 -10.99
N LEU A 76 1.13 3.45 -10.20
CA LEU A 76 2.37 2.75 -9.89
C LEU A 76 2.25 1.27 -10.27
N ARG A 77 3.35 0.68 -10.71
CA ARG A 77 3.49 -0.76 -10.87
C ARG A 77 4.53 -1.26 -9.87
N MET A 78 4.21 -2.36 -9.19
CA MET A 78 5.11 -3.00 -8.26
C MET A 78 5.22 -4.49 -8.56
N ASP A 79 6.46 -4.98 -8.55
CA ASP A 79 6.77 -6.40 -8.63
C ASP A 79 7.66 -6.80 -7.46
N ILE A 80 7.29 -7.90 -6.78
CA ILE A 80 8.05 -8.43 -5.65
C ILE A 80 8.56 -9.81 -6.03
N ARG A 81 9.87 -9.98 -5.94
CA ARG A 81 10.55 -11.24 -6.20
C ARG A 81 11.42 -11.63 -5.02
N TYR A 82 11.63 -12.94 -4.87
CA TYR A 82 12.54 -13.48 -3.89
C TYR A 82 13.64 -14.26 -4.59
N ALA A 83 14.85 -14.16 -4.08
CA ALA A 83 16.01 -14.83 -4.63
C ALA A 83 16.92 -15.36 -3.51
N SER A 84 17.59 -16.46 -3.78
CA SER A 84 18.67 -16.96 -2.95
C SER A 84 19.86 -15.99 -2.96
N MET A 85 20.81 -16.17 -2.05
CA MET A 85 21.99 -15.29 -1.94
C MET A 85 22.88 -15.29 -3.17
N ASP A 86 22.80 -16.32 -4.03
CA ASP A 86 23.47 -16.40 -5.34
C ASP A 86 22.62 -15.80 -6.49
N GLY A 87 21.51 -15.12 -6.17
CA GLY A 87 20.66 -14.38 -7.12
C GLY A 87 19.66 -15.24 -7.90
N LYS A 88 19.54 -16.53 -7.61
CA LYS A 88 18.57 -17.41 -8.29
C LYS A 88 17.14 -17.18 -7.74
N PRO A 89 16.13 -17.06 -8.61
CA PRO A 89 14.75 -16.96 -8.18
C PRO A 89 14.35 -18.12 -7.27
N MET A 90 13.62 -17.81 -6.18
CA MET A 90 13.11 -18.82 -5.27
C MET A 90 11.66 -18.59 -4.89
N SER A 91 10.95 -19.67 -4.56
CA SER A 91 9.62 -19.60 -3.96
C SER A 91 9.74 -19.45 -2.45
N VAL A 92 8.87 -18.61 -1.89
CA VAL A 92 8.79 -18.40 -0.44
C VAL A 92 7.57 -19.09 0.19
N ASN A 93 6.86 -19.94 -0.56
CA ASN A 93 5.73 -20.70 -0.04
C ASN A 93 6.16 -21.73 1.02
N ASP A 94 7.33 -22.33 0.81
CA ASP A 94 7.98 -23.23 1.76
C ASP A 94 9.48 -22.99 1.73
N ILE A 95 10.05 -22.58 2.86
CA ILE A 95 11.47 -22.25 3.01
C ILE A 95 12.02 -23.05 4.20
N ARG A 96 13.21 -23.61 4.06
CA ARG A 96 13.88 -24.28 5.15
C ARG A 96 14.38 -23.29 6.20
N GLN A 97 14.20 -23.60 7.48
CA GLN A 97 14.73 -22.83 8.60
C GLN A 97 16.25 -22.60 8.46
N GLY A 98 16.73 -21.40 8.74
CA GLY A 98 18.13 -20.99 8.61
C GLY A 98 18.50 -20.55 7.17
N THR A 99 17.57 -20.53 6.20
CA THR A 99 17.84 -20.08 4.84
C THR A 99 17.94 -18.55 4.80
N ASP A 100 19.06 -18.04 4.26
CA ASP A 100 19.24 -16.66 3.89
C ASP A 100 18.77 -16.41 2.46
N PHE A 101 18.07 -15.31 2.24
CA PHE A 101 17.54 -14.92 0.93
C PHE A 101 17.31 -13.43 0.82
N THR A 102 16.98 -12.96 -0.36
CA THR A 102 16.69 -11.55 -0.62
C THR A 102 15.25 -11.37 -1.10
N ALA A 103 14.61 -10.30 -0.64
CA ALA A 103 13.38 -9.79 -1.24
C ALA A 103 13.73 -8.56 -2.09
N ILE A 104 13.28 -8.56 -3.33
CA ILE A 104 13.57 -7.57 -4.34
C ILE A 104 12.25 -6.91 -4.75
N ALA A 105 12.10 -5.63 -4.42
CA ALA A 105 10.94 -4.82 -4.79
C ALA A 105 11.31 -3.91 -5.96
N SER A 106 10.63 -4.07 -7.09
CA SER A 106 10.77 -3.22 -8.27
C SER A 106 9.56 -2.31 -8.38
N ILE A 107 9.75 -1.00 -8.30
CA ILE A 107 8.69 0.01 -8.34
C ILE A 107 8.86 0.86 -9.59
N SER A 108 7.84 0.89 -10.43
CA SER A 108 7.84 1.65 -11.69
C SER A 108 6.78 2.73 -11.68
N ASN A 109 7.15 3.94 -12.07
CA ASN A 109 6.21 5.01 -12.38
C ASN A 109 5.65 4.78 -13.79
N THR A 110 4.37 4.44 -13.88
CA THR A 110 3.69 4.18 -15.16
C THR A 110 3.11 5.45 -15.79
N SER A 111 3.20 6.60 -15.10
CA SER A 111 2.83 7.89 -15.68
C SER A 111 3.85 8.32 -16.72
N GLY A 112 3.39 8.66 -17.90
CA GLY A 112 4.23 9.26 -18.94
C GLY A 112 4.50 10.76 -18.73
N THR A 113 3.86 11.39 -17.76
CA THR A 113 3.80 12.87 -17.65
C THR A 113 4.18 13.41 -16.28
N THR A 114 4.09 12.62 -15.21
CA THR A 114 4.16 13.11 -13.83
C THR A 114 5.30 12.43 -13.07
N ASP A 115 6.11 13.22 -12.40
CA ASP A 115 7.09 12.74 -11.42
C ASP A 115 6.39 12.57 -10.07
N TYR A 116 6.68 11.51 -9.34
CA TYR A 116 6.14 11.26 -8.01
C TYR A 116 7.19 11.55 -6.94
N THR A 117 6.80 12.31 -5.95
CA THR A 117 7.63 12.64 -4.79
C THR A 117 7.01 12.09 -3.51
N ASN A 118 7.86 11.87 -2.50
CA ASN A 118 7.43 11.38 -1.19
C ASN A 118 6.64 10.06 -1.28
N LEU A 119 7.20 9.09 -2.03
CA LEU A 119 6.71 7.73 -2.03
C LEU A 119 7.22 7.00 -0.78
N ALA A 120 6.35 6.19 -0.19
CA ALA A 120 6.65 5.31 0.94
C ALA A 120 6.44 3.85 0.54
N LEU A 121 7.50 3.07 0.51
CA LEU A 121 7.45 1.61 0.37
C LEU A 121 7.46 0.99 1.75
N THR A 122 6.40 0.28 2.09
CA THR A 122 6.25 -0.47 3.35
C THR A 122 6.35 -1.96 3.08
N HIS A 123 7.39 -2.59 3.59
CA HIS A 123 7.61 -4.02 3.50
C HIS A 123 7.50 -4.63 4.89
N ILE A 124 6.33 -5.15 5.23
CA ILE A 124 6.08 -5.86 6.50
C ILE A 124 6.60 -7.29 6.33
N ILE A 125 7.35 -7.75 7.32
CA ILE A 125 8.03 -9.05 7.31
C ILE A 125 7.18 -10.09 8.05
N PRO A 126 7.00 -11.31 7.52
CA PRO A 126 6.40 -12.41 8.26
C PRO A 126 7.13 -12.65 9.58
N SER A 127 6.41 -12.93 10.66
CA SER A 127 6.99 -13.12 11.99
C SER A 127 7.93 -14.36 12.12
N GLY A 128 7.96 -15.20 11.09
CA GLY A 128 8.93 -16.31 10.98
C GLY A 128 10.26 -15.93 10.35
N TRP A 129 10.40 -14.70 9.86
CA TRP A 129 11.60 -14.21 9.22
C TRP A 129 12.23 -13.07 10.00
N GLU A 130 13.51 -12.84 9.79
CA GLU A 130 14.26 -11.72 10.36
C GLU A 130 14.91 -10.90 9.24
N VAL A 131 14.98 -9.58 9.44
CA VAL A 131 15.69 -8.66 8.54
C VAL A 131 17.15 -8.63 8.93
N TYR A 132 18.04 -8.89 7.97
CA TYR A 132 19.46 -8.72 8.18
C TYR A 132 19.83 -7.24 8.00
N ASN A 133 20.21 -6.59 9.10
CA ASN A 133 20.58 -5.18 9.09
C ASN A 133 22.10 -5.03 8.85
N GLU A 134 22.49 -4.80 7.62
CA GLU A 134 23.91 -4.61 7.23
C GLU A 134 24.54 -3.36 7.86
N ARG A 135 23.75 -2.36 8.27
CA ARG A 135 24.25 -1.13 8.91
C ARG A 135 24.88 -1.38 10.28
N MET A 136 24.56 -2.50 10.92
CA MET A 136 25.20 -2.88 12.19
C MET A 136 26.59 -3.48 12.01
N THR A 137 26.98 -3.86 10.79
CA THR A 137 28.23 -4.57 10.50
C THR A 137 29.22 -3.76 9.66
N VAL A 138 28.79 -2.69 8.98
CA VAL A 138 29.65 -1.85 8.15
C VAL A 138 29.38 -0.37 8.48
N PRO A 139 30.42 0.45 8.83
CA PRO A 139 30.24 1.90 8.98
C PRO A 139 29.75 2.50 7.66
N GLU A 140 28.70 3.29 7.73
CA GLU A 140 28.09 4.16 6.72
C GLU A 140 28.75 4.18 5.33
N ALA A 141 28.49 3.15 4.53
CA ALA A 141 28.61 3.29 3.09
C ALA A 141 27.32 3.95 2.60
N GLU A 142 27.42 5.15 2.05
CA GLU A 142 26.30 5.75 1.34
C GLU A 142 25.75 4.76 0.29
N PRO A 143 24.42 4.66 0.10
CA PRO A 143 23.85 3.77 -0.90
C PRO A 143 24.42 4.14 -2.27
N GLN A 144 25.29 3.31 -2.81
CA GLN A 144 25.83 3.52 -4.14
C GLN A 144 24.72 3.25 -5.16
N GLU A 145 24.45 4.25 -5.98
CA GLU A 145 23.58 4.09 -7.15
C GLU A 145 24.25 3.11 -8.12
N THR A 146 23.63 1.98 -8.35
CA THR A 146 24.00 1.11 -9.45
C THR A 146 22.86 1.12 -10.47
N THR A 147 23.16 1.54 -11.69
CA THR A 147 22.21 1.47 -12.80
C THR A 147 22.49 0.19 -13.58
N ASP A 148 21.46 -0.64 -13.75
CA ASP A 148 21.58 -1.83 -14.59
C ASP A 148 21.54 -1.49 -16.09
N SER A 149 21.82 -2.48 -16.95
CA SER A 149 21.79 -2.33 -18.40
C SER A 149 20.42 -1.94 -18.98
N SER A 150 19.36 -2.01 -18.17
CA SER A 150 18.00 -1.64 -18.54
C SER A 150 17.61 -0.24 -18.03
N GLY A 151 18.56 0.50 -17.43
CA GLY A 151 18.32 1.84 -16.89
C GLY A 151 17.61 1.87 -15.53
N ASN A 152 17.45 0.73 -14.86
CA ASN A 152 16.86 0.68 -13.52
C ASN A 152 17.89 1.12 -12.48
N VAL A 153 17.48 1.98 -11.56
CA VAL A 153 18.34 2.51 -10.49
C VAL A 153 18.14 1.68 -9.23
N SER A 154 19.23 1.10 -8.75
CA SER A 154 19.25 0.32 -7.51
C SER A 154 19.77 1.17 -6.34
N GLY A 155 19.16 1.05 -5.18
CA GLY A 155 19.66 1.61 -3.92
C GLY A 155 19.36 3.09 -3.66
N GLN A 156 18.76 3.83 -4.59
CA GLN A 156 18.50 5.26 -4.39
C GLN A 156 17.22 5.51 -3.58
N TYR A 157 17.36 5.82 -2.32
CA TYR A 157 16.27 6.27 -1.44
C TYR A 157 16.66 7.56 -0.71
N THR A 158 15.66 8.32 -0.28
CA THR A 158 15.86 9.53 0.53
C THR A 158 16.11 9.15 1.99
N TYR A 159 15.37 8.16 2.49
CA TYR A 159 15.47 7.69 3.86
C TYR A 159 14.98 6.23 3.94
N GLN A 160 15.59 5.44 4.81
CA GLN A 160 15.15 4.07 5.10
C GLN A 160 15.19 3.80 6.60
N ASP A 161 14.08 3.27 7.13
CA ASP A 161 13.94 2.82 8.51
C ASP A 161 13.79 1.30 8.52
N ILE A 162 14.72 0.62 9.16
CA ILE A 162 14.74 -0.85 9.29
C ILE A 162 14.37 -1.19 10.72
N ARG A 163 13.27 -1.95 10.87
CA ARG A 163 12.77 -2.48 12.14
C ARG A 163 12.70 -3.99 12.10
N ASP A 164 12.49 -4.63 13.23
CA ASP A 164 12.42 -6.08 13.33
C ASP A 164 11.25 -6.68 12.53
N ASP A 165 10.15 -5.92 12.39
CA ASP A 165 8.92 -6.37 11.75
C ASP A 165 8.67 -5.76 10.37
N ARG A 166 9.44 -4.75 9.97
CA ARG A 166 9.24 -4.04 8.68
C ARG A 166 10.44 -3.24 8.24
N VAL A 167 10.47 -2.97 6.93
CA VAL A 167 11.37 -1.99 6.33
C VAL A 167 10.53 -0.90 5.66
N LEU A 168 10.80 0.35 6.01
CA LEU A 168 10.16 1.53 5.41
C LEU A 168 11.20 2.23 4.55
N THR A 169 10.91 2.44 3.28
CA THR A 169 11.82 3.11 2.34
C THR A 169 11.11 4.30 1.69
N TYR A 170 11.70 5.48 1.82
CA TYR A 170 11.16 6.73 1.29
C TYR A 170 12.00 7.19 0.10
N PHE A 171 11.36 7.54 -0.99
CA PHE A 171 12.04 7.89 -2.23
C PHE A 171 11.18 8.73 -3.15
N ASN A 172 11.80 9.27 -4.21
CA ASN A 172 11.10 9.92 -5.32
C ASN A 172 11.25 9.06 -6.56
N LEU A 173 10.34 9.18 -7.52
CA LEU A 173 10.33 8.38 -8.73
C LEU A 173 9.94 9.27 -9.92
N ARG A 174 10.86 9.45 -10.84
CA ARG A 174 10.62 10.24 -12.05
C ARG A 174 9.66 9.50 -12.98
N ARG A 175 9.03 10.22 -13.87
CA ARG A 175 8.17 9.63 -14.92
C ARG A 175 8.94 8.56 -15.70
N GLY A 176 8.33 7.39 -15.88
CA GLY A 176 8.93 6.26 -16.58
C GLY A 176 10.11 5.59 -15.88
N GLU A 177 10.53 6.09 -14.71
CA GLU A 177 11.63 5.50 -13.93
C GLU A 177 11.17 4.24 -13.19
N THR A 178 12.11 3.31 -13.04
CA THR A 178 11.98 2.13 -12.18
C THR A 178 13.10 2.13 -11.16
N LYS A 179 12.74 1.97 -9.88
CA LYS A 179 13.69 1.77 -8.78
C LYS A 179 13.56 0.39 -8.18
N ILE A 180 14.70 -0.18 -7.80
CA ILE A 180 14.80 -1.52 -7.23
C ILE A 180 15.36 -1.39 -5.81
N PHE A 181 14.63 -1.98 -4.86
CA PHE A 181 15.02 -2.05 -3.46
C PHE A 181 15.19 -3.50 -3.05
N THR A 182 16.33 -3.81 -2.45
CA THR A 182 16.66 -5.17 -2.00
C THR A 182 16.84 -5.16 -0.49
N ILE A 183 16.22 -6.13 0.19
CA ILE A 183 16.43 -6.40 1.61
C ILE A 183 16.85 -7.86 1.81
N ARG A 184 17.80 -8.08 2.73
CA ARG A 184 18.23 -9.43 3.11
C ARG A 184 17.39 -9.93 4.26
N LEU A 185 16.98 -11.18 4.16
CA LEU A 185 16.07 -11.85 5.08
C LEU A 185 16.62 -13.22 5.44
N GLN A 186 16.29 -13.69 6.64
CA GLN A 186 16.54 -15.06 7.07
C GLN A 186 15.23 -15.69 7.53
N ALA A 187 14.97 -16.93 7.14
CA ALA A 187 13.89 -17.75 7.66
C ALA A 187 14.30 -18.34 9.03
N THR A 188 13.94 -17.66 10.14
CA THR A 188 14.49 -17.96 11.46
C THR A 188 13.63 -18.91 12.26
N TYR A 189 12.29 -18.74 12.24
CA TYR A 189 11.39 -19.51 13.11
C TYR A 189 10.52 -20.46 12.29
N ALA A 190 10.54 -21.76 12.62
CA ALA A 190 9.70 -22.75 11.98
C ALA A 190 8.22 -22.55 12.30
N GLY A 191 7.34 -22.65 11.29
CA GLY A 191 5.89 -22.47 11.43
C GLY A 191 5.21 -22.02 10.14
N ASN A 192 3.91 -21.75 10.26
CA ASN A 192 3.10 -21.22 9.18
C ASN A 192 2.76 -19.75 9.48
N PHE A 193 3.07 -18.88 8.56
CA PHE A 193 2.95 -17.44 8.75
C PHE A 193 2.15 -16.80 7.63
N ILE A 194 1.53 -15.67 7.93
CA ILE A 194 0.98 -14.78 6.92
C ILE A 194 2.17 -14.12 6.22
N LEU A 195 2.15 -14.10 4.89
CA LEU A 195 3.02 -13.27 4.05
C LEU A 195 2.29 -11.97 3.75
N PRO A 196 2.58 -10.87 4.46
CA PRO A 196 1.88 -9.60 4.26
C PRO A 196 2.10 -9.05 2.86
N ALA A 197 1.12 -8.28 2.39
CA ALA A 197 1.30 -7.52 1.16
C ALA A 197 2.35 -6.42 1.37
N VAL A 198 3.24 -6.26 0.41
CA VAL A 198 4.11 -5.09 0.31
C VAL A 198 3.29 -3.95 -0.30
N GLN A 199 3.43 -2.75 0.21
CA GLN A 199 2.67 -1.59 -0.23
C GLN A 199 3.61 -0.43 -0.57
N CYS A 200 3.32 0.26 -1.66
CA CYS A 200 3.96 1.52 -2.04
C CYS A 200 2.88 2.55 -2.32
N GLU A 201 3.00 3.73 -1.72
CA GLU A 201 2.01 4.79 -1.86
C GLU A 201 2.66 6.18 -1.83
N ALA A 202 2.04 7.15 -2.49
CA ALA A 202 2.42 8.54 -2.31
C ALA A 202 1.79 9.10 -1.04
N MET A 203 2.59 9.75 -0.19
CA MET A 203 2.14 10.26 1.11
C MET A 203 1.04 11.31 1.01
N TYR A 204 0.92 11.99 -0.13
CA TYR A 204 0.01 13.12 -0.32
C TYR A 204 -0.96 12.95 -1.50
N ASP A 205 -0.94 11.80 -2.20
CA ASP A 205 -1.86 11.50 -3.30
C ASP A 205 -2.36 10.06 -3.21
N VAL A 206 -3.60 9.89 -2.79
CA VAL A 206 -4.25 8.58 -2.59
C VAL A 206 -4.48 7.80 -3.89
N ASN A 207 -4.34 8.45 -5.05
CA ASN A 207 -4.49 7.80 -6.35
C ASN A 207 -3.18 7.19 -6.87
N VAL A 208 -2.08 7.37 -6.14
CA VAL A 208 -0.76 6.86 -6.51
C VAL A 208 -0.37 5.78 -5.50
N GLN A 209 -0.68 4.53 -5.84
CA GLN A 209 -0.43 3.40 -4.97
C GLN A 209 -0.22 2.09 -5.74
N ALA A 210 0.53 1.21 -5.15
CA ALA A 210 0.65 -0.18 -5.59
C ALA A 210 0.74 -1.10 -4.38
N ARG A 211 0.17 -2.29 -4.47
CA ARG A 211 0.22 -3.30 -3.43
C ARG A 211 0.39 -4.67 -4.05
N SER A 212 1.30 -5.47 -3.51
CA SER A 212 1.43 -6.87 -3.89
C SER A 212 0.26 -7.71 -3.35
N LYS A 213 0.10 -8.92 -3.85
CA LYS A 213 -0.82 -9.89 -3.26
C LYS A 213 -0.26 -10.36 -1.91
N ALA A 214 -1.11 -10.40 -0.89
CA ALA A 214 -0.79 -11.10 0.35
C ALA A 214 -0.95 -12.62 0.17
N GLY A 215 -0.28 -13.39 1.02
CA GLY A 215 -0.28 -14.85 0.95
C GLY A 215 0.11 -15.52 2.26
N ARG A 216 0.65 -16.72 2.15
CA ARG A 216 1.19 -17.50 3.27
C ARG A 216 2.58 -18.01 2.93
N THR A 217 3.38 -18.20 3.96
CA THR A 217 4.69 -18.83 3.91
C THR A 217 4.81 -19.87 5.01
N THR A 218 5.49 -20.94 4.71
CA THR A 218 5.85 -21.97 5.70
C THR A 218 7.36 -21.96 5.86
N VAL A 219 7.83 -22.01 7.10
CA VAL A 219 9.24 -22.28 7.41
C VAL A 219 9.31 -23.68 7.98
N SER A 220 9.87 -24.59 7.18
CA SER A 220 10.07 -25.99 7.52
C SER A 220 11.42 -26.18 8.23
N ARG A 221 11.52 -27.24 9.06
CA ARG A 221 12.77 -27.60 9.76
C ARG A 221 13.76 -28.29 8.84
#